data_193703981b60f9b75b147a8e3c0dec09
#
_entry.id   193703981b60f9b75b147a8e3c0dec09
#
_cell.length_a   1.000
_cell.length_b   1.000
_cell.length_c   1.000
_cell.angle_alpha   90.00
_cell.angle_beta   90.00
_cell.angle_gamma   90.00
#
_symmetry.space_group_name_H-M   'P 1'
#
loop_
_entity.id
_entity.type
_entity.pdbx_description
1 polymer ?
#
loop_
_entity_poly.entity_id
_entity_poly.type
_entity_poly.pdbx_seq_one_letter_code
_entity_poly.pdbx_strand_id
1 'polypeptide(L)'
;MPEYSWQEYKVLMGGRFVTGIRGFKYKSSQDKEPIYAEGSEAHSMGRGNKKYECEMKVLQSELEAIILSAGGNPTDLDPFTVVHSYVAKRGLPLVMDVIEDVEFKELEKGMEQGAMHMEVTLPCVCMKIKYNVAALPNQN
;
A
#
# COMPACT_ATOMS: atom_id res chain seq x y z
N MET A 1 6.20 -9.88 -24.09
CA MET A 1 6.06 -8.48 -23.69
C MET A 1 5.52 -8.40 -22.29
N PRO A 2 6.14 -7.63 -21.41
CA PRO A 2 5.55 -7.43 -20.10
C PRO A 2 4.23 -6.69 -20.23
N GLU A 3 3.31 -7.01 -19.36
CA GLU A 3 2.02 -6.35 -19.32
C GLU A 3 2.13 -4.87 -18.99
N TYR A 4 3.09 -4.52 -18.13
CA TYR A 4 3.33 -3.14 -17.71
C TYR A 4 4.59 -2.62 -18.37
N SER A 5 4.49 -1.49 -19.05
CA SER A 5 5.63 -0.86 -19.69
C SER A 5 6.40 0.06 -18.76
N TRP A 6 5.77 0.48 -17.66
CA TRP A 6 6.39 1.40 -16.72
C TRP A 6 5.65 1.41 -15.39
N GLN A 7 6.40 1.52 -14.31
CA GLN A 7 5.84 1.54 -12.96
C GLN A 7 6.74 2.35 -12.03
N GLU A 8 6.13 3.17 -11.20
CA GLU A 8 6.87 4.02 -10.27
C GLU A 8 6.10 4.17 -8.95
N TYR A 9 6.86 4.18 -7.85
CA TYR A 9 6.34 4.48 -6.54
C TYR A 9 6.97 5.76 -6.03
N LYS A 10 6.15 6.70 -5.56
CA LYS A 10 6.64 7.92 -4.94
C LYS A 10 6.15 7.96 -3.50
N VAL A 11 7.09 8.02 -2.58
CA VAL A 11 6.80 8.06 -1.16
C VAL A 11 7.62 9.17 -0.53
N LEU A 12 6.94 10.08 0.16
CA LEU A 12 7.58 11.14 0.93
C LEU A 12 7.36 10.85 2.40
N MET A 13 8.42 10.53 3.11
CA MET A 13 8.41 10.13 4.50
C MET A 13 9.29 11.08 5.30
N GLY A 14 8.69 11.80 6.26
CA GLY A 14 9.47 12.71 7.10
C GLY A 14 10.24 13.78 6.33
N GLY A 15 9.69 14.25 5.21
CA GLY A 15 10.34 15.26 4.38
C GLY A 15 11.36 14.71 3.40
N ARG A 16 11.51 13.41 3.31
CA ARG A 16 12.49 12.76 2.46
C ARG A 16 11.81 11.81 1.49
N PHE A 17 12.21 11.86 0.22
CA PHE A 17 11.75 10.87 -0.76
C PHE A 17 12.41 9.52 -0.48
N VAL A 18 11.61 8.48 -0.43
CA VAL A 18 12.09 7.13 -0.19
C VAL A 18 12.41 6.46 -1.51
N THR A 19 13.60 5.90 -1.60
CA THR A 19 14.02 5.07 -2.73
C THR A 19 14.25 3.65 -2.22
N GLY A 20 14.56 2.74 -3.10
CA GLY A 20 14.80 1.35 -2.68
C GLY A 20 13.56 0.56 -2.37
N ILE A 21 12.40 1.06 -2.76
CA ILE A 21 11.16 0.32 -2.63
C ILE A 21 11.12 -0.74 -3.73
N ARG A 22 10.99 -2.00 -3.31
CA ARG A 22 10.97 -3.13 -4.25
C ARG A 22 9.56 -3.54 -4.65
N GLY A 23 8.57 -3.18 -3.85
CA GLY A 23 7.19 -3.44 -4.17
C GLY A 23 6.26 -2.84 -3.14
N PHE A 24 5.03 -2.65 -3.53
CA PHE A 24 4.00 -2.14 -2.66
C PHE A 24 2.68 -2.76 -3.05
N LYS A 25 2.06 -3.43 -2.10
CA LYS A 25 0.72 -4.01 -2.29
C LYS A 25 -0.27 -3.27 -1.44
N TYR A 26 -1.43 -3.06 -1.97
CA TYR A 26 -2.49 -2.42 -1.22
C TYR A 26 -3.82 -3.07 -1.54
N LYS A 27 -4.68 -3.10 -0.53
CA LYS A 27 -5.94 -3.82 -0.62
C LYS A 27 -7.02 -3.04 0.12
N SER A 28 -8.17 -2.93 -0.49
CA SER A 28 -9.36 -2.44 0.18
C SER A 28 -10.36 -3.56 0.28
N SER A 29 -11.02 -3.65 1.41
CA SER A 29 -12.01 -4.69 1.66
C SER A 29 -13.15 -4.13 2.48
N GLN A 30 -14.28 -4.78 2.39
CA GLN A 30 -15.46 -4.44 3.16
C GLN A 30 -16.20 -5.73 3.44
N ASP A 31 -16.55 -5.94 4.68
CA ASP A 31 -17.35 -7.11 5.04
C ASP A 31 -18.74 -6.95 4.45
N LYS A 32 -19.16 -7.95 3.72
CA LYS A 32 -20.48 -7.98 3.09
C LYS A 32 -21.14 -9.32 3.37
N GLU A 33 -22.37 -9.27 3.77
CA GLU A 33 -23.09 -10.47 4.12
C GLU A 33 -24.53 -10.38 3.61
N PRO A 34 -25.01 -11.41 2.89
CA PRO A 34 -26.39 -11.43 2.44
C PRO A 34 -27.34 -11.48 3.63
N ILE A 35 -28.40 -10.69 3.59
CA ILE A 35 -29.42 -10.67 4.62
C ILE A 35 -30.67 -11.36 4.07
N TYR A 36 -31.11 -12.41 4.77
CA TYR A 36 -32.28 -13.19 4.38
C TYR A 36 -33.44 -12.82 5.28
N ALA A 37 -34.57 -12.41 4.68
CA ALA A 37 -35.75 -12.10 5.41
C ALA A 37 -36.70 -13.30 5.43
N GLU A 38 -37.10 -13.77 4.25
CA GLU A 38 -37.93 -14.96 4.12
C GLU A 38 -37.49 -15.69 2.84
N GLY A 39 -37.53 -17.01 2.91
CA GLY A 39 -37.15 -17.82 1.75
C GLY A 39 -35.66 -18.09 1.64
N SER A 40 -35.25 -18.67 0.52
CA SER A 40 -33.88 -19.10 0.31
C SER A 40 -32.99 -18.07 -0.40
N GLU A 41 -33.55 -16.98 -0.88
CA GLU A 41 -32.79 -15.96 -1.57
C GLU A 41 -32.52 -14.73 -0.68
N ALA A 42 -31.36 -14.12 -0.88
CA ALA A 42 -30.98 -12.93 -0.12
C ALA A 42 -31.91 -11.77 -0.44
N HIS A 43 -32.37 -11.07 0.59
CA HIS A 43 -33.23 -9.92 0.48
C HIS A 43 -32.44 -8.63 0.25
N SER A 44 -31.30 -8.52 0.89
CA SER A 44 -30.42 -7.37 0.74
C SER A 44 -29.00 -7.77 1.14
N MET A 45 -28.06 -6.83 0.98
CA MET A 45 -26.67 -7.04 1.33
C MET A 45 -26.31 -6.14 2.50
N GLY A 46 -25.93 -6.76 3.63
CA GLY A 46 -25.39 -6.03 4.76
C GLY A 46 -23.95 -5.65 4.49
N ARG A 47 -23.57 -4.41 4.79
CA ARG A 47 -22.23 -3.91 4.56
C ARG A 47 -21.62 -3.43 5.85
N GLY A 48 -20.44 -3.97 6.15
CA GLY A 48 -19.67 -3.54 7.30
C GLY A 48 -18.74 -2.38 6.96
N ASN A 49 -17.80 -2.13 7.84
CA ASN A 49 -16.82 -1.07 7.66
C ASN A 49 -15.80 -1.45 6.58
N LYS A 50 -15.32 -0.47 5.87
CA LYS A 50 -14.23 -0.65 4.91
C LYS A 50 -12.91 -0.73 5.65
N LYS A 51 -12.05 -1.62 5.18
CA LYS A 51 -10.68 -1.77 5.68
C LYS A 51 -9.71 -1.53 4.55
N TYR A 52 -8.64 -0.84 4.88
CA TYR A 52 -7.56 -0.60 3.93
C TYR A 52 -6.27 -1.12 4.53
N GLU A 53 -5.61 -2.01 3.82
CA GLU A 53 -4.36 -2.60 4.25
C GLU A 53 -3.34 -2.47 3.15
N CYS A 54 -2.08 -2.37 3.53
CA CYS A 54 -1.01 -2.30 2.57
C CYS A 54 0.25 -2.95 3.13
N GLU A 55 1.19 -3.18 2.23
CA GLU A 55 2.42 -3.89 2.55
C GLU A 55 3.52 -3.31 1.66
N MET A 56 4.61 -2.89 2.27
CA MET A 56 5.73 -2.32 1.56
C MET A 56 6.93 -3.25 1.65
N LYS A 57 7.54 -3.52 0.50
CA LYS A 57 8.75 -4.32 0.43
C LYS A 57 9.91 -3.39 0.09
N VAL A 58 10.92 -3.36 0.94
CA VAL A 58 12.07 -2.48 0.78
C VAL A 58 13.37 -3.27 0.92
N LEU A 59 14.45 -2.68 0.41
CA LEU A 59 15.78 -3.22 0.67
C LEU A 59 16.19 -2.93 2.10
N GLN A 60 17.06 -3.76 2.65
CA GLN A 60 17.56 -3.60 4.01
C GLN A 60 18.16 -2.21 4.24
N SER A 61 18.89 -1.69 3.27
CA SER A 61 19.50 -0.37 3.38
C SER A 61 18.44 0.72 3.49
N GLU A 62 17.34 0.59 2.78
CA GLU A 62 16.25 1.56 2.88
C GLU A 62 15.52 1.44 4.22
N LEU A 63 15.38 0.22 4.71
CA LEU A 63 14.79 0.00 6.04
C LEU A 63 15.59 0.74 7.11
N GLU A 64 16.92 0.66 7.05
CA GLU A 64 17.75 1.36 8.02
C GLU A 64 17.57 2.88 7.94
N ALA A 65 17.41 3.41 6.70
CA ALA A 65 17.13 4.83 6.51
C ALA A 65 15.76 5.22 7.08
N ILE A 66 14.76 4.36 6.92
CA ILE A 66 13.43 4.59 7.48
C ILE A 66 13.50 4.62 9.01
N ILE A 67 14.24 3.71 9.61
CA ILE A 67 14.42 3.66 11.06
C ILE A 67 15.04 4.96 11.57
N LEU A 68 16.05 5.46 10.88
CA LEU A 68 16.68 6.73 11.25
C LEU A 68 15.71 7.89 11.12
N SER A 69 14.91 7.91 10.05
CA SER A 69 13.92 8.97 9.84
C SER A 69 12.83 8.96 10.90
N ALA A 70 12.49 7.80 11.42
CA ALA A 70 11.47 7.64 12.45
C ALA A 70 12.02 7.94 13.86
N GLY A 71 13.32 8.08 13.99
CA GLY A 71 13.94 8.25 15.30
C GLY A 71 14.04 6.96 16.09
N GLY A 72 13.91 5.83 15.43
CA GLY A 72 13.94 4.50 16.02
C GLY A 72 12.90 3.59 15.43
N ASN A 73 11.81 3.36 16.13
CA ASN A 73 10.79 2.41 15.69
C ASN A 73 9.95 3.00 14.53
N PRO A 74 9.90 2.35 13.36
CA PRO A 74 9.09 2.84 12.24
C PRO A 74 7.59 2.96 12.55
N THR A 75 7.08 2.24 13.53
CA THR A 75 5.68 2.38 13.91
C THR A 75 5.35 3.75 14.50
N ASP A 76 6.37 4.50 14.92
CA ASP A 76 6.21 5.85 15.45
C ASP A 76 6.33 6.93 14.37
N LEU A 77 6.54 6.55 13.14
CA LEU A 77 6.66 7.50 12.04
C LEU A 77 5.30 8.12 11.74
N ASP A 78 5.30 9.43 11.47
CA ASP A 78 4.08 10.14 11.08
C ASP A 78 3.46 9.53 9.82
N PRO A 79 2.14 9.61 9.67
CA PRO A 79 1.49 9.08 8.47
C PRO A 79 2.06 9.70 7.19
N PHE A 80 2.17 8.90 6.16
CA PHE A 80 2.71 9.34 4.87
C PHE A 80 1.80 8.88 3.74
N THR A 81 2.00 9.45 2.56
CA THR A 81 1.22 9.13 1.38
C THR A 81 2.10 8.42 0.37
N VAL A 82 1.55 7.36 -0.22
CA VAL A 82 2.22 6.61 -1.29
C VAL A 82 1.46 6.86 -2.58
N VAL A 83 2.19 7.23 -3.63
CA VAL A 83 1.63 7.38 -4.97
C VAL A 83 2.22 6.30 -5.85
N HIS A 84 1.36 5.46 -6.40
CA HIS A 84 1.75 4.39 -7.31
C HIS A 84 1.25 4.73 -8.71
N SER A 85 2.17 4.90 -9.64
CA SER A 85 1.84 5.26 -11.02
C SER A 85 2.31 4.16 -11.95
N TYR A 86 1.49 3.80 -12.92
CA TYR A 86 1.88 2.79 -13.89
C TYR A 86 1.11 2.95 -15.19
N VAL A 87 1.66 2.36 -16.24
CA VAL A 87 1.02 2.26 -17.55
C VAL A 87 0.80 0.78 -17.80
N ALA A 88 -0.47 0.36 -17.90
CA ALA A 88 -0.82 -1.05 -18.02
C ALA A 88 -0.35 -1.65 -19.34
N LYS A 89 -0.45 -0.87 -20.41
CA LYS A 89 0.03 -1.26 -21.74
C LYS A 89 0.55 -0.04 -22.45
N ARG A 90 1.49 -0.27 -23.36
CA ARG A 90 2.02 0.80 -24.19
C ARG A 90 0.88 1.49 -24.94
N GLY A 91 0.84 2.82 -24.84
CA GLY A 91 -0.18 3.62 -25.51
C GLY A 91 -1.45 3.85 -24.71
N LEU A 92 -1.59 3.20 -23.54
CA LEU A 92 -2.72 3.45 -22.65
C LEU A 92 -2.41 4.62 -21.72
N PRO A 93 -3.45 5.28 -21.19
CA PRO A 93 -3.25 6.35 -20.22
C PRO A 93 -2.55 5.89 -18.95
N LEU A 94 -1.86 6.82 -18.32
CA LEU A 94 -1.24 6.59 -17.02
C LEU A 94 -2.33 6.32 -15.96
N VAL A 95 -2.13 5.29 -15.16
CA VAL A 95 -2.97 5.02 -14.00
C VAL A 95 -2.20 5.46 -12.76
N MET A 96 -2.88 6.16 -11.88
CA MET A 96 -2.26 6.64 -10.65
C MET A 96 -3.17 6.34 -9.46
N ASP A 97 -2.66 5.55 -8.53
CA ASP A 97 -3.36 5.24 -7.30
C ASP A 97 -2.70 5.99 -6.15
N VAL A 98 -3.50 6.50 -5.24
CA VAL A 98 -3.00 7.24 -4.07
C VAL A 98 -3.46 6.53 -2.81
N ILE A 99 -2.49 6.21 -1.96
CA ILE A 99 -2.73 5.56 -0.68
C ILE A 99 -2.45 6.60 0.40
N GLU A 100 -3.49 7.03 1.09
CA GLU A 100 -3.41 8.14 2.05
C GLU A 100 -3.26 7.68 3.49
N ASP A 101 -2.47 8.44 4.24
CA ASP A 101 -2.26 8.25 5.67
C ASP A 101 -1.80 6.83 6.00
N VAL A 102 -0.69 6.44 5.39
CA VAL A 102 -0.08 5.13 5.59
C VAL A 102 0.78 5.17 6.84
N GLU A 103 0.62 4.16 7.68
CA GLU A 103 1.45 3.98 8.85
C GLU A 103 1.92 2.53 8.92
N PHE A 104 3.16 2.34 9.32
CA PHE A 104 3.67 1.00 9.57
C PHE A 104 3.07 0.47 10.86
N LYS A 105 2.50 -0.70 10.81
CA LYS A 105 1.92 -1.30 12.01
C LYS A 105 2.83 -2.30 12.68
N GLU A 106 3.87 -2.73 11.99
CA GLU A 106 4.72 -3.80 12.51
C GLU A 106 6.10 -3.74 11.83
N LEU A 107 7.13 -4.04 12.60
CA LEU A 107 8.47 -4.23 12.06
C LEU A 107 9.00 -5.56 12.57
N GLU A 108 9.35 -6.42 11.63
CA GLU A 108 10.01 -7.68 11.96
C GLU A 108 11.39 -7.67 11.34
N LYS A 109 12.40 -7.90 12.13
CA LYS A 109 13.77 -7.97 11.68
C LYS A 109 14.34 -9.35 12.02
N GLY A 110 14.97 -9.94 11.04
CA GLY A 110 15.65 -11.19 11.24
C GLY A 110 16.82 -11.26 10.29
N MET A 111 17.77 -12.09 10.60
CA MET A 111 18.93 -12.27 9.76
C MET A 111 19.37 -13.72 9.83
N GLU A 112 19.53 -14.32 8.66
CA GLU A 112 20.07 -15.65 8.55
C GLU A 112 21.52 -15.58 8.10
N GLN A 113 22.34 -16.45 8.65
CA GLN A 113 23.75 -16.52 8.28
C GLN A 113 23.87 -16.87 6.79
N GLY A 114 24.69 -16.10 6.08
CA GLY A 114 24.91 -16.32 4.65
C GLY A 114 23.95 -15.57 3.74
N ALA A 115 23.00 -14.86 4.27
CA ALA A 115 22.07 -14.06 3.46
C ALA A 115 22.81 -12.88 2.84
N MET A 116 22.74 -12.76 1.50
CA MET A 116 23.46 -11.73 0.75
C MET A 116 22.58 -10.52 0.49
N HIS A 117 21.31 -10.74 0.27
CA HIS A 117 20.35 -9.69 -0.02
C HIS A 117 19.15 -9.88 0.87
N MET A 118 18.76 -8.81 1.51
CA MET A 118 17.60 -8.86 2.35
C MET A 118 16.57 -7.86 1.87
N GLU A 119 15.43 -8.39 1.48
CA GLU A 119 14.24 -7.60 1.27
C GLU A 119 13.41 -7.76 2.52
N VAL A 120 12.89 -6.66 3.01
CA VAL A 120 12.08 -6.66 4.21
C VAL A 120 10.68 -6.24 3.84
N THR A 121 9.70 -6.98 4.33
CA THR A 121 8.29 -6.69 4.12
C THR A 121 7.76 -5.99 5.36
N LEU A 122 7.17 -4.82 5.17
CA LEU A 122 6.64 -4.00 6.25
C LEU A 122 5.12 -3.92 6.12
N PRO A 123 4.38 -4.61 6.99
CA PRO A 123 2.92 -4.46 7.00
C PRO A 123 2.52 -3.05 7.41
N CYS A 124 1.55 -2.50 6.72
CA CYS A 124 1.05 -1.16 6.96
C CYS A 124 -0.46 -1.14 7.02
N VAL A 125 -0.98 -0.05 7.55
CA VAL A 125 -2.39 0.27 7.47
C VAL A 125 -2.51 1.66 6.86
N CYS A 126 -3.64 1.95 6.27
CA CYS A 126 -3.88 3.27 5.70
C CYS A 126 -5.33 3.67 5.91
N MET A 127 -5.57 4.97 5.81
CA MET A 127 -6.92 5.49 6.04
C MET A 127 -7.77 5.42 4.79
N LYS A 128 -7.17 5.54 3.64
CA LYS A 128 -7.92 5.53 2.38
C LYS A 128 -7.04 5.17 1.19
N ILE A 129 -7.63 4.46 0.24
CA ILE A 129 -7.01 4.17 -1.04
C ILE A 129 -7.89 4.77 -2.12
N LYS A 130 -7.30 5.61 -2.96
CA LYS A 130 -7.98 6.19 -4.12
C LYS A 130 -7.39 5.58 -5.37
N TYR A 131 -8.23 4.93 -6.16
CA TYR A 131 -7.79 4.26 -7.37
C TYR A 131 -7.97 5.15 -8.58
N ASN A 132 -6.97 5.16 -9.45
CA ASN A 132 -7.00 5.84 -10.75
C ASN A 132 -7.44 7.30 -10.64
N VAL A 133 -6.73 8.07 -9.82
CA VAL A 133 -7.09 9.47 -9.58
C VAL A 133 -6.90 10.36 -10.80
N ALA A 134 -6.09 9.92 -11.79
CA ALA A 134 -5.93 10.67 -13.02
C ALA A 134 -7.23 10.73 -13.82
N ALA A 135 -8.00 9.63 -13.82
CA ALA A 135 -9.29 9.56 -14.51
C ALA A 135 -10.46 9.92 -13.58
N LEU A 136 -10.32 9.65 -12.29
CA LEU A 136 -11.39 9.84 -11.29
C LEU A 136 -10.88 10.69 -10.13
N PRO A 137 -10.68 12.01 -10.33
CA PRO A 137 -10.04 12.82 -9.29
C PRO A 137 -10.89 13.10 -8.06
N ASN A 138 -12.20 12.92 -8.13
CA ASN A 138 -13.11 13.26 -7.04
C ASN A 138 -13.59 12.08 -6.22
N GLN A 139 -12.70 11.17 -5.90
CA GLN A 139 -13.03 10.04 -5.03
C GLN A 139 -13.06 10.47 -3.57
N ASN A 140 -14.10 10.06 -2.88
CA ASN A 140 -14.25 10.34 -1.45
C ASN A 140 -14.21 9.05 -0.64
#